data_9ea36c2891b1c63148967571a76d8c77
#
_entry.id   9ea36c2891b1c63148967571a76d8c77
#
_cell.length_a   1.000
_cell.length_b   1.000
_cell.length_c   1.000
_cell.angle_alpha   90.00
_cell.angle_beta   90.00
_cell.angle_gamma   90.00
#
_symmetry.space_group_name_H-M   'P 1'
#
loop_
_entity.id
_entity.type
_entity.pdbx_description
1 polymer ?
#
loop_
_entity_poly.entity_id
_entity_poly.type
_entity_poly.pdbx_seq_one_letter_code
_entity_poly.pdbx_strand_id
1 'polypeptide(L)'
;MALVAALLLAACGGGGGEPTAPEPTESPAGEETAAPDADIALTGTDSLEFVPSEVEAEAGTITVALTAEGTPHTFSIELDEGDETVVQAFSAGEPATGEIELEAGTYTFYCAIGGHREAGMEGTLTVS
;
A
#
# COMPACT_ATOMS: atom_id res chain seq x y z
N MET A 1 76.84 -17.23 17.00
CA MET A 1 76.36 -18.19 15.99
C MET A 1 74.90 -18.09 15.90
N ALA A 2 74.55 -17.65 14.78
CA ALA A 2 73.29 -17.43 14.24
C ALA A 2 72.15 -18.45 14.53
N LEU A 3 70.93 -17.98 14.69
CA LEU A 3 69.87 -18.62 14.04
C LEU A 3 68.65 -17.66 13.97
N VAL A 4 68.37 -17.39 12.75
CA VAL A 4 67.26 -16.62 12.27
C VAL A 4 66.04 -17.42 12.47
N ALA A 5 65.05 -16.88 13.11
CA ALA A 5 63.66 -17.40 13.08
C ALA A 5 62.85 -16.49 12.20
N ALA A 6 62.51 -17.03 11.08
CA ALA A 6 61.59 -16.38 10.15
C ALA A 6 60.16 -16.48 10.69
N LEU A 7 59.58 -15.33 10.92
CA LEU A 7 58.21 -15.22 11.29
C LEU A 7 57.39 -15.05 10.03
N LEU A 8 56.66 -16.04 9.66
CA LEU A 8 55.67 -15.97 8.63
C LEU A 8 54.38 -15.41 9.22
N LEU A 9 54.13 -14.17 8.95
CA LEU A 9 52.79 -13.62 9.11
C LEU A 9 51.90 -14.09 7.97
N ALA A 10 51.08 -15.00 8.26
CA ALA A 10 49.91 -15.24 7.42
C ALA A 10 48.88 -14.14 7.68
N ALA A 11 48.88 -13.16 6.85
CA ALA A 11 47.79 -12.23 6.80
C ALA A 11 46.58 -12.95 6.22
N CYS A 12 45.72 -13.43 7.04
CA CYS A 12 44.41 -13.74 6.64
C CYS A 12 43.67 -12.45 6.35
N GLY A 13 43.74 -12.00 5.13
CA GLY A 13 42.81 -11.04 4.64
C GLY A 13 41.46 -11.70 4.51
N GLY A 14 40.73 -11.73 5.59
CA GLY A 14 39.33 -12.07 5.55
C GLY A 14 38.60 -10.95 4.88
N GLY A 15 38.54 -10.97 3.58
CA GLY A 15 37.62 -10.17 2.85
C GLY A 15 36.19 -10.75 3.04
N GLY A 16 35.61 -10.44 4.15
CA GLY A 16 34.21 -10.68 4.33
C GLY A 16 33.46 -9.73 3.40
N GLY A 17 33.21 -10.18 2.19
CA GLY A 17 32.18 -9.54 1.37
C GLY A 17 30.87 -9.79 2.07
N GLU A 18 30.39 -8.81 2.80
CA GLU A 18 29.03 -8.85 3.27
C GLU A 18 28.12 -8.92 2.04
N PRO A 19 27.22 -9.89 2.01
CA PRO A 19 26.21 -9.85 1.02
C PRO A 19 25.37 -8.61 1.29
N THR A 20 25.55 -7.61 0.49
CA THR A 20 24.66 -6.48 0.47
C THR A 20 23.30 -7.05 0.08
N ALA A 21 22.43 -7.17 1.03
CA ALA A 21 21.05 -7.48 0.74
C ALA A 21 20.56 -6.45 -0.27
N PRO A 22 19.93 -6.86 -1.35
CA PRO A 22 19.35 -5.90 -2.27
C PRO A 22 18.37 -5.06 -1.46
N GLU A 23 18.63 -3.79 -1.38
CA GLU A 23 17.65 -2.87 -0.84
C GLU A 23 16.34 -3.06 -1.58
N PRO A 24 15.24 -3.22 -0.86
CA PRO A 24 13.96 -3.22 -1.52
C PRO A 24 13.88 -1.91 -2.30
N THR A 25 13.70 -2.03 -3.58
CA THR A 25 13.48 -0.88 -4.43
C THR A 25 12.18 -0.26 -3.96
N GLU A 26 12.27 0.73 -3.12
CA GLU A 26 11.11 1.51 -2.77
C GLU A 26 10.60 2.13 -4.05
N SER A 27 9.40 1.74 -4.41
CA SER A 27 8.68 2.39 -5.47
C SER A 27 8.55 3.85 -5.09
N PRO A 28 8.99 4.81 -5.92
CA PRO A 28 8.92 6.23 -5.59
C PRO A 28 7.50 6.77 -5.67
N ALA A 29 6.52 5.92 -5.57
CA ALA A 29 5.16 6.33 -5.56
C ALA A 29 4.84 6.88 -4.19
N GLY A 30 4.95 8.15 -4.11
CA GLY A 30 4.20 8.95 -3.20
C GLY A 30 4.41 8.70 -1.73
N GLU A 31 4.28 9.70 -1.11
CA GLU A 31 4.32 10.01 0.29
C GLU A 31 3.12 9.47 1.06
N GLU A 32 2.34 8.56 0.51
CA GLU A 32 1.25 7.95 1.25
C GLU A 32 1.84 7.01 2.29
N THR A 33 1.44 7.24 3.51
CA THR A 33 1.58 6.28 4.59
C THR A 33 0.65 5.10 4.31
N ALA A 34 0.98 4.31 3.31
CA ALA A 34 0.27 3.07 3.05
C ALA A 34 0.50 2.11 4.19
N ALA A 35 -0.53 1.44 4.66
CA ALA A 35 -0.36 0.28 5.50
C ALA A 35 0.53 -0.71 4.74
N PRO A 36 1.62 -1.22 5.35
CA PRO A 36 2.65 -1.96 4.62
C PRO A 36 2.17 -3.25 3.93
N ASP A 37 1.00 -3.73 4.25
CA ASP A 37 0.47 -5.00 3.74
C ASP A 37 -0.86 -4.85 2.97
N ALA A 38 -1.18 -3.64 2.52
CA ALA A 38 -2.41 -3.41 1.77
C ALA A 38 -2.18 -3.62 0.26
N ASP A 39 -3.11 -4.33 -0.36
CA ASP A 39 -3.11 -4.52 -1.82
C ASP A 39 -3.48 -3.22 -2.54
N ILE A 40 -4.36 -2.45 -1.92
CA ILE A 40 -4.81 -1.15 -2.40
C ILE A 40 -4.59 -0.10 -1.32
N ALA A 41 -3.91 0.98 -1.66
CA ALA A 41 -3.73 2.10 -0.77
C ALA A 41 -4.26 3.38 -1.43
N LEU A 42 -5.19 4.05 -0.76
CA LEU A 42 -5.86 5.24 -1.25
C LEU A 42 -5.80 6.36 -0.22
N THR A 43 -5.82 7.57 -0.73
CA THR A 43 -6.06 8.76 0.09
C THR A 43 -7.38 9.39 -0.31
N GLY A 44 -8.22 9.66 0.66
CA GLY A 44 -9.41 10.48 0.48
C GLY A 44 -9.05 11.93 0.79
N THR A 45 -9.19 12.79 -0.21
CA THR A 45 -8.79 14.20 -0.09
C THR A 45 -9.91 15.09 0.41
N ASP A 46 -9.56 16.25 0.95
CA ASP A 46 -10.54 17.26 1.34
C ASP A 46 -11.27 17.89 0.14
N SER A 47 -10.77 17.64 -1.06
CA SER A 47 -11.43 18.02 -2.32
C SER A 47 -12.48 17.02 -2.79
N LEU A 48 -12.75 16.00 -1.97
CA LEU A 48 -13.69 14.90 -2.26
C LEU A 48 -13.29 14.08 -3.48
N GLU A 49 -12.05 13.62 -3.46
CA GLU A 49 -11.48 12.76 -4.50
C GLU A 49 -10.71 11.60 -3.86
N PHE A 50 -10.65 10.48 -4.53
CA PHE A 50 -9.71 9.42 -4.19
C PHE A 50 -8.42 9.57 -4.99
N VAL A 51 -7.30 9.37 -4.34
CA VAL A 51 -5.99 9.39 -4.99
C VAL A 51 -5.24 8.09 -4.64
N PRO A 52 -4.93 7.27 -5.62
CA PRO A 52 -5.40 7.31 -7.01
C PRO A 52 -6.91 6.97 -7.16
N SER A 53 -7.52 7.39 -8.26
CA SER A 53 -8.92 7.07 -8.57
C SER A 53 -9.08 5.79 -9.40
N GLU A 54 -7.98 5.25 -9.88
CA GLU A 54 -7.93 3.98 -10.60
C GLU A 54 -6.92 3.07 -9.90
N VAL A 55 -7.36 1.89 -9.50
CA VAL A 55 -6.53 0.92 -8.78
C VAL A 55 -6.71 -0.48 -9.35
N GLU A 56 -5.71 -1.31 -9.13
CA GLU A 56 -5.69 -2.70 -9.58
C GLU A 56 -5.36 -3.62 -8.41
N ALA A 57 -5.91 -4.82 -8.42
CA ALA A 57 -5.62 -5.85 -7.45
C ALA A 57 -5.77 -7.24 -8.08
N GLU A 58 -5.24 -8.24 -7.40
CA GLU A 58 -5.42 -9.64 -7.79
C GLU A 58 -6.71 -10.20 -7.16
N ALA A 59 -7.39 -11.10 -7.89
CA ALA A 59 -8.58 -11.78 -7.39
C ALA A 59 -8.30 -12.58 -6.13
N GLY A 60 -9.22 -12.58 -5.21
CA GLY A 60 -9.13 -13.21 -3.91
C GLY A 60 -9.43 -12.22 -2.80
N THR A 61 -8.81 -12.40 -1.65
CA THR A 61 -8.94 -11.46 -0.54
C THR A 61 -8.07 -10.23 -0.81
N ILE A 62 -8.69 -9.08 -0.87
CA ILE A 62 -8.05 -7.79 -1.16
C ILE A 62 -8.08 -6.94 0.08
N THR A 63 -6.91 -6.51 0.53
CA THR A 63 -6.79 -5.59 1.66
C THR A 63 -6.73 -4.16 1.17
N VAL A 64 -7.64 -3.33 1.63
CA VAL A 64 -7.74 -1.91 1.27
C VAL A 64 -7.31 -1.05 2.45
N ALA A 65 -6.41 -0.12 2.22
CA ALA A 65 -6.04 0.91 3.17
C ALA A 65 -6.51 2.27 2.65
N LEU A 66 -7.28 2.96 3.46
CA LEU A 66 -7.78 4.29 3.15
C LEU A 66 -7.28 5.27 4.20
N THR A 67 -6.66 6.34 3.76
CA THR A 67 -6.23 7.44 4.63
C THR A 67 -7.05 8.68 4.28
N ALA A 68 -7.67 9.30 5.28
CA ALA A 68 -8.37 10.57 5.09
C ALA A 68 -7.42 11.73 5.37
N GLU A 69 -7.41 12.76 4.54
CA GLU A 69 -6.59 13.96 4.78
C GLU A 69 -7.10 14.76 5.99
N GLY A 70 -8.36 15.05 6.02
CA GLY A 70 -9.01 15.80 7.11
C GLY A 70 -10.48 15.44 7.26
N THR A 71 -11.18 15.41 6.15
CA THR A 71 -12.58 15.03 6.11
C THR A 71 -12.73 13.51 6.15
N PRO A 72 -13.65 12.97 6.95
CA PRO A 72 -13.92 11.53 6.95
C PRO A 72 -14.34 10.99 5.59
N HIS A 73 -13.87 9.80 5.26
CA HIS A 73 -14.22 9.11 4.02
C HIS A 73 -14.49 7.63 4.26
N THR A 74 -15.17 7.01 3.31
CA THR A 74 -15.35 5.56 3.26
C THR A 74 -14.90 5.03 1.92
N PHE A 75 -14.49 3.77 1.90
CA PHE A 75 -14.33 3.00 0.67
C PHE A 75 -15.48 2.00 0.60
N SER A 76 -16.39 2.25 -0.30
CA SER A 76 -17.52 1.37 -0.57
C SER A 76 -17.44 0.91 -2.01
N ILE A 77 -17.85 -0.32 -2.26
CA ILE A 77 -17.76 -0.93 -3.58
C ILE A 77 -19.13 -1.37 -4.05
N GLU A 78 -19.41 -1.15 -5.33
CA GLU A 78 -20.65 -1.63 -5.97
C GLU A 78 -20.50 -3.09 -6.36
N LEU A 79 -21.40 -3.91 -5.89
CA LEU A 79 -21.50 -5.33 -6.21
C LEU A 79 -22.88 -5.64 -6.81
N ASP A 80 -22.97 -6.74 -7.55
CA ASP A 80 -24.25 -7.19 -8.14
C ASP A 80 -25.31 -7.48 -7.07
N GLU A 81 -24.88 -7.87 -5.88
CA GLU A 81 -25.75 -8.20 -4.75
C GLU A 81 -26.10 -7.00 -3.88
N GLY A 82 -25.47 -5.85 -4.11
CA GLY A 82 -25.62 -4.64 -3.31
C GLY A 82 -24.28 -4.08 -2.90
N ASP A 83 -24.26 -2.84 -2.49
CA ASP A 83 -23.03 -2.15 -2.15
C ASP A 83 -22.50 -2.58 -0.78
N GLU A 84 -21.17 -2.68 -0.67
CA GLU A 84 -20.50 -3.01 0.58
C GLU A 84 -19.51 -1.91 0.97
N THR A 85 -19.58 -1.47 2.23
CA THR A 85 -18.57 -0.55 2.79
C THR A 85 -17.46 -1.36 3.43
N VAL A 86 -16.29 -1.31 2.82
CA VAL A 86 -15.10 -2.09 3.21
C VAL A 86 -14.29 -1.38 4.28
N VAL A 87 -14.11 -0.07 4.12
CA VAL A 87 -13.25 0.73 5.01
C VAL A 87 -13.94 2.03 5.38
N GLN A 88 -13.73 2.45 6.63
CA GLN A 88 -14.20 3.74 7.13
C GLN A 88 -13.00 4.47 7.77
N ALA A 89 -12.57 5.56 7.18
CA ALA A 89 -11.47 6.38 7.64
C ALA A 89 -12.01 7.68 8.24
N PHE A 90 -12.15 7.71 9.55
CA PHE A 90 -12.69 8.84 10.27
C PHE A 90 -11.62 9.68 10.99
N SER A 91 -10.40 9.20 11.04
CA SER A 91 -9.27 9.89 11.67
C SER A 91 -8.31 10.41 10.60
N ALA A 92 -8.07 11.71 10.60
CA ALA A 92 -7.16 12.32 9.65
C ALA A 92 -5.74 11.80 9.80
N GLY A 93 -5.12 11.46 8.67
CA GLY A 93 -3.73 11.03 8.62
C GLY A 93 -3.46 9.59 9.08
N GLU A 94 -4.45 8.89 9.60
CA GLU A 94 -4.32 7.50 10.02
C GLU A 94 -4.95 6.56 9.00
N PRO A 95 -4.21 5.59 8.48
CA PRO A 95 -4.79 4.62 7.56
C PRO A 95 -5.76 3.70 8.29
N ALA A 96 -6.94 3.54 7.71
CA ALA A 96 -7.91 2.53 8.12
C ALA A 96 -7.85 1.39 7.10
N THR A 97 -7.96 0.16 7.55
CA THR A 97 -7.88 -1.01 6.70
C THR A 97 -9.14 -1.85 6.77
N GLY A 98 -9.44 -2.52 5.66
CA GLY A 98 -10.52 -3.49 5.58
C GLY A 98 -10.19 -4.50 4.50
N GLU A 99 -10.89 -5.61 4.51
CA GLU A 99 -10.70 -6.70 3.55
C GLU A 99 -12.01 -7.00 2.83
N ILE A 100 -11.88 -7.34 1.56
CA ILE A 100 -13.01 -7.82 0.75
C ILE A 100 -12.53 -8.92 -0.18
N GLU A 101 -13.37 -9.91 -0.41
CA GLU A 101 -13.09 -10.97 -1.38
C GLU A 101 -13.79 -10.66 -2.69
N LEU A 102 -13.03 -10.58 -3.77
CA LEU A 102 -13.52 -10.25 -5.10
C LEU A 102 -12.99 -11.20 -6.15
N GLU A 103 -13.82 -11.47 -7.14
CA GLU A 103 -13.44 -12.20 -8.33
C GLU A 103 -12.89 -11.22 -9.39
N ALA A 104 -12.23 -11.75 -10.41
CA ALA A 104 -11.74 -10.93 -11.52
C ALA A 104 -12.89 -10.15 -12.19
N GLY A 105 -12.70 -8.87 -12.37
CA GLY A 105 -13.70 -7.99 -12.96
C GLY A 105 -13.36 -6.52 -12.73
N THR A 106 -14.23 -5.66 -13.18
CA THR A 106 -14.13 -4.22 -13.00
C THR A 106 -15.23 -3.75 -12.06
N TYR A 107 -14.85 -3.02 -11.02
CA TYR A 107 -15.77 -2.57 -9.97
C TYR A 107 -15.69 -1.05 -9.83
N THR A 108 -16.80 -0.44 -9.46
CA THR A 108 -16.81 0.96 -9.06
C THR A 108 -16.72 1.04 -7.54
N PHE A 109 -15.81 1.85 -7.03
CA PHE A 109 -15.78 2.18 -5.61
C PHE A 109 -16.10 3.66 -5.43
N TYR A 110 -16.62 4.00 -4.25
CA TYR A 110 -17.05 5.35 -3.96
C TYR A 110 -17.06 5.63 -2.46
N CYS A 111 -17.23 6.89 -2.09
CA CYS A 111 -17.45 7.28 -0.71
C CYS A 111 -18.96 7.31 -0.42
N ALA A 112 -19.39 6.55 0.58
CA ALA A 112 -20.81 6.44 0.95
C ALA A 112 -21.29 7.58 1.85
N ILE A 113 -20.43 8.51 2.22
CA ILE A 113 -20.84 9.69 2.99
C ILE A 113 -21.66 10.60 2.09
N GLY A 114 -22.82 11.02 2.58
CA GLY A 114 -23.78 11.80 1.79
C GLY A 114 -23.16 13.07 1.17
N GLY A 115 -23.37 13.24 -0.13
CA GLY A 115 -22.84 14.35 -0.92
C GLY A 115 -21.45 14.13 -1.50
N HIS A 116 -20.66 13.20 -0.97
CA HIS A 116 -19.30 12.98 -1.44
C HIS A 116 -19.25 12.35 -2.83
N ARG A 117 -20.02 11.31 -3.06
CA ARG A 117 -20.11 10.67 -4.38
C ARG A 117 -20.63 11.63 -5.45
N GLU A 118 -21.66 12.40 -5.11
CA GLU A 118 -22.24 13.40 -6.02
C GLU A 118 -21.26 14.50 -6.40
N ALA A 119 -20.29 14.76 -5.54
CA ALA A 119 -19.19 15.69 -5.82
C ALA A 119 -18.10 15.08 -6.70
N GLY A 120 -18.16 13.77 -6.97
CA GLY A 120 -17.20 13.08 -7.82
C GLY A 120 -16.29 12.09 -7.09
N MET A 121 -16.56 11.81 -5.81
CA MET A 121 -15.72 10.90 -5.03
C MET A 121 -16.00 9.44 -5.33
N GLU A 122 -15.53 9.01 -6.48
CA GLU A 122 -15.62 7.62 -6.95
C GLU A 122 -14.40 7.25 -7.79
N GLY A 123 -14.20 5.97 -8.00
CA GLY A 123 -13.09 5.46 -8.79
C GLY A 123 -13.36 4.06 -9.33
N THR A 124 -12.38 3.50 -10.00
CA THR A 124 -12.46 2.19 -10.65
C THR A 124 -11.41 1.24 -10.09
N LEU A 125 -11.85 0.06 -9.70
CA LEU A 125 -10.99 -1.06 -9.30
C LEU A 125 -11.04 -2.14 -10.38
N THR A 126 -9.87 -2.49 -10.89
CA THR A 126 -9.73 -3.61 -11.82
C THR A 126 -9.12 -4.80 -11.09
N VAL A 127 -9.83 -5.89 -11.03
CA VAL A 127 -9.38 -7.14 -10.39
C VAL A 127 -9.08 -8.17 -11.48
N SER A 128 -7.91 -8.76 -11.41
CA SER A 128 -7.45 -9.73 -12.42
C SER A 128 -7.04 -11.09 -11.86
#